data_13200367cac820ceff270253933ab4b0
#
_entry.id   13200367cac820ceff270253933ab4b0
#
_cell.length_a   1.000
_cell.length_b   1.000
_cell.length_c   1.000
_cell.angle_alpha   90.00
_cell.angle_beta   90.00
_cell.angle_gamma   90.00
#
_symmetry.space_group_name_H-M   'P 1'
#
loop_
_entity.id
_entity.type
_entity.pdbx_description
1 polymer ?
#
loop_
_entity_poly.entity_id
_entity_poly.type
_entity_poly.pdbx_seq_one_letter_code
_entity_poly.pdbx_strand_id
1 'polypeptide(L)'
;MSSSAVTAAAAPTTPRLESAALVALCLFVGALQLSMGAAAALLTLTLGLWVGVIASRRERVEVPAMFWPLLAYAAITLVSVAASLDPFASFVDSKEVLLFLVVPVVYRFARGQNASTVGTVIISVGAVAAVFGIVQYGILEYDSLGQRPRGSLGHYMTYSGLLMLVIGLAAARLLFGQTNRVWAALVLPALVVALTLTLTRSAWVGACAGIGLLLVIRDRRLLAAIPVVAAIFIAFAPPVVTDRFYSTFDLQDPTNRDRFAMARAGGRMIRDYPLTGVGPDMVQQVYADYRDAGGVNEVNPHLHNVPLHIAAERGLPALAVWLWFIAVATRDLFVGLRRPESRALAAGGLAGMASMLTAGMFEYNFGDSEFLMLLLVLLTLPAAAVLKTPADEPSLTSD
;
A
#
# COMPACT_ATOMS: atom_id res chain seq x y z
N MET A 1 -52.63 16.37 -34.97
CA MET A 1 -52.36 15.41 -33.91
C MET A 1 -50.84 15.40 -33.70
N SER A 2 -50.41 16.20 -32.76
CA SER A 2 -48.98 16.36 -32.42
C SER A 2 -48.71 15.48 -31.19
N SER A 3 -47.92 14.45 -31.37
CA SER A 3 -47.51 13.54 -30.32
C SER A 3 -46.29 14.14 -29.62
N SER A 4 -46.51 14.76 -28.45
CA SER A 4 -45.45 15.23 -27.57
C SER A 4 -44.80 14.01 -26.91
N ALA A 5 -43.65 13.59 -27.41
CA ALA A 5 -42.79 12.63 -26.70
C ALA A 5 -42.30 13.29 -25.40
N VAL A 6 -42.88 12.91 -24.28
CA VAL A 6 -42.37 13.25 -22.94
C VAL A 6 -41.06 12.54 -22.78
N THR A 7 -39.96 13.29 -22.94
CA THR A 7 -38.63 12.87 -22.54
C THR A 7 -38.65 12.74 -21.01
N ALA A 8 -38.66 11.52 -20.52
CA ALA A 8 -38.54 11.25 -19.10
C ALA A 8 -37.17 11.79 -18.63
N ALA A 9 -37.18 12.94 -17.97
CA ALA A 9 -36.03 13.47 -17.29
C ALA A 9 -35.58 12.45 -16.25
N ALA A 10 -34.35 11.94 -16.37
CA ALA A 10 -33.74 11.05 -15.41
C ALA A 10 -33.77 11.72 -14.03
N ALA A 11 -34.45 11.10 -13.10
CA ALA A 11 -34.63 11.61 -11.75
C ALA A 11 -33.26 11.85 -11.07
N PRO A 12 -33.13 12.91 -10.24
CA PRO A 12 -31.90 13.23 -9.52
C PRO A 12 -31.68 12.26 -8.35
N THR A 13 -31.34 11.02 -8.64
CA THR A 13 -31.02 9.98 -7.62
C THR A 13 -29.62 10.13 -7.03
N THR A 14 -28.92 11.23 -7.22
CA THR A 14 -27.50 11.07 -7.43
C THR A 14 -26.55 11.78 -6.46
N PRO A 15 -26.85 12.90 -5.83
CA PRO A 15 -25.94 13.46 -4.83
C PRO A 15 -25.87 12.59 -3.57
N ARG A 16 -26.95 11.88 -3.21
CA ARG A 16 -26.97 10.98 -2.05
C ARG A 16 -26.14 9.72 -2.27
N LEU A 17 -26.19 9.14 -3.47
CA LEU A 17 -25.42 7.93 -3.81
C LEU A 17 -23.92 8.23 -3.87
N GLU A 18 -23.51 9.37 -4.43
CA GLU A 18 -22.11 9.80 -4.45
C GLU A 18 -21.56 10.09 -3.06
N SER A 19 -22.35 10.78 -2.25
CA SER A 19 -21.97 11.03 -0.84
C SER A 19 -21.85 9.73 -0.05
N ALA A 20 -22.75 8.77 -0.26
CA ALA A 20 -22.68 7.45 0.36
C ALA A 20 -21.43 6.68 -0.09
N ALA A 21 -21.09 6.76 -1.38
CA ALA A 21 -19.89 6.12 -1.91
C ALA A 21 -18.59 6.72 -1.36
N LEU A 22 -18.53 8.06 -1.23
CA LEU A 22 -17.38 8.73 -0.59
C LEU A 22 -17.26 8.35 0.88
N VAL A 23 -18.38 8.30 1.63
CA VAL A 23 -18.37 7.87 3.02
C VAL A 23 -17.92 6.42 3.13
N ALA A 24 -18.43 5.52 2.28
CA ALA A 24 -18.02 4.12 2.24
C ALA A 24 -16.51 3.99 1.92
N LEU A 25 -15.98 4.79 0.99
CA LEU A 25 -14.55 4.86 0.70
C LEU A 25 -13.73 5.33 1.91
N CYS A 26 -14.17 6.38 2.60
CA CYS A 26 -13.50 6.87 3.81
C CYS A 26 -13.51 5.82 4.93
N LEU A 27 -14.63 5.13 5.13
CA LEU A 27 -14.74 4.03 6.09
C LEU A 27 -13.85 2.84 5.70
N PHE A 28 -13.80 2.49 4.42
CA PHE A 28 -12.93 1.44 3.89
C PHE A 28 -11.46 1.73 4.17
N VAL A 29 -10.95 2.91 3.82
CA VAL A 29 -9.52 3.25 4.04
C VAL A 29 -9.17 3.35 5.52
N GLY A 30 -10.14 3.72 6.37
CA GLY A 30 -9.99 3.66 7.82
C GLY A 30 -9.93 2.20 8.32
N ALA A 31 -10.86 1.37 7.88
CA ALA A 31 -10.95 -0.03 8.28
C ALA A 31 -9.70 -0.85 7.90
N LEU A 32 -9.03 -0.51 6.79
CA LEU A 32 -7.75 -1.15 6.39
C LEU A 32 -6.71 -1.17 7.53
N GLN A 33 -6.76 -0.19 8.42
CA GLN A 33 -5.79 -0.04 9.50
C GLN A 33 -6.25 -0.65 10.83
N LEU A 34 -7.52 -1.12 10.87
CA LEU A 34 -8.14 -1.59 12.11
C LEU A 34 -8.68 -3.02 12.02
N SER A 35 -9.23 -3.44 10.89
CA SER A 35 -9.89 -4.73 10.77
C SER A 35 -9.97 -5.21 9.33
N MET A 36 -9.31 -6.32 9.03
CA MET A 36 -9.34 -6.97 7.71
C MET A 36 -10.78 -7.30 7.25
N GLY A 37 -11.58 -7.89 8.14
CA GLY A 37 -12.97 -8.25 7.82
C GLY A 37 -13.84 -7.02 7.52
N ALA A 38 -13.71 -5.95 8.32
CA ALA A 38 -14.43 -4.70 8.08
C ALA A 38 -13.97 -4.05 6.77
N ALA A 39 -12.67 -4.05 6.48
CA ALA A 39 -12.13 -3.53 5.23
C ALA A 39 -12.68 -4.28 4.01
N ALA A 40 -12.71 -5.61 4.03
CA ALA A 40 -13.25 -6.42 2.96
C ALA A 40 -14.75 -6.15 2.71
N ALA A 41 -15.56 -6.08 3.78
CA ALA A 41 -16.98 -5.76 3.68
C ALA A 41 -17.21 -4.35 3.11
N LEU A 42 -16.45 -3.35 3.59
CA LEU A 42 -16.55 -1.96 3.13
C LEU A 42 -16.03 -1.79 1.71
N LEU A 43 -15.01 -2.52 1.29
CA LEU A 43 -14.57 -2.55 -0.10
C LEU A 43 -15.68 -3.10 -1.01
N THR A 44 -16.29 -4.22 -0.62
CA THR A 44 -17.41 -4.82 -1.37
C THR A 44 -18.57 -3.83 -1.50
N LEU A 45 -18.96 -3.16 -0.40
CA LEU A 45 -19.97 -2.11 -0.44
C LEU A 45 -19.57 -0.95 -1.36
N THR A 46 -18.33 -0.48 -1.27
CA THR A 46 -17.84 0.65 -2.07
C THR A 46 -17.82 0.28 -3.57
N LEU A 47 -17.41 -0.95 -3.91
CA LEU A 47 -17.48 -1.48 -5.28
C LEU A 47 -18.92 -1.58 -5.78
N GLY A 48 -19.85 -2.06 -4.97
CA GLY A 48 -21.27 -2.10 -5.31
C GLY A 48 -21.84 -0.71 -5.58
N LEU A 49 -21.53 0.28 -4.75
CA LEU A 49 -21.92 1.66 -4.96
C LEU A 49 -21.28 2.26 -6.22
N TRP A 50 -20.01 1.95 -6.50
CA TRP A 50 -19.31 2.37 -7.71
C TRP A 50 -19.99 1.82 -8.97
N VAL A 51 -20.31 0.54 -9.02
CA VAL A 51 -21.06 -0.08 -10.12
C VAL A 51 -22.44 0.57 -10.27
N GLY A 52 -23.14 0.82 -9.14
CA GLY A 52 -24.43 1.51 -9.13
C GLY A 52 -24.38 2.92 -9.71
N VAL A 53 -23.34 3.70 -9.36
CA VAL A 53 -23.15 5.07 -9.91
C VAL A 53 -22.88 5.01 -11.41
N ILE A 54 -21.96 4.16 -11.86
CA ILE A 54 -21.61 4.02 -13.27
C ILE A 54 -22.81 3.58 -14.10
N ALA A 55 -23.56 2.58 -13.63
CA ALA A 55 -24.72 2.06 -14.33
C ALA A 55 -25.85 3.10 -14.42
N SER A 56 -26.13 3.83 -13.32
CA SER A 56 -27.21 4.82 -13.27
C SER A 56 -26.92 6.05 -14.12
N ARG A 57 -25.65 6.48 -14.21
CA ARG A 57 -25.23 7.65 -14.98
C ARG A 57 -24.75 7.34 -16.39
N ARG A 58 -24.59 6.06 -16.73
CA ARG A 58 -23.96 5.61 -17.99
C ARG A 58 -22.58 6.23 -18.21
N GLU A 59 -21.84 6.43 -17.12
CA GLU A 59 -20.48 6.97 -17.14
C GLU A 59 -19.51 5.96 -17.75
N ARG A 60 -18.48 6.44 -18.44
CA ARG A 60 -17.33 5.62 -18.81
C ARG A 60 -16.42 5.46 -17.61
N VAL A 61 -15.85 4.25 -17.47
CA VAL A 61 -14.84 4.00 -16.44
C VAL A 61 -13.55 4.73 -16.81
N GLU A 62 -13.20 5.73 -16.01
CA GLU A 62 -11.93 6.45 -16.13
C GLU A 62 -10.92 5.88 -15.15
N VAL A 63 -9.68 5.75 -15.60
CA VAL A 63 -8.58 5.19 -14.81
C VAL A 63 -7.29 5.97 -15.02
N PRO A 64 -6.43 6.09 -14.00
CA PRO A 64 -5.09 6.67 -14.17
C PRO A 64 -4.18 5.74 -14.97
N ALA A 65 -3.11 6.29 -15.56
CA ALA A 65 -2.22 5.53 -16.44
C ALA A 65 -1.62 4.28 -15.79
N MET A 66 -1.35 4.33 -14.48
CA MET A 66 -0.79 3.19 -13.74
C MET A 66 -1.72 1.96 -13.64
N PHE A 67 -3.01 2.11 -13.99
CA PHE A 67 -3.96 0.99 -13.98
C PHE A 67 -3.68 -0.01 -15.11
N TRP A 68 -3.18 0.45 -16.25
CA TRP A 68 -2.93 -0.43 -17.39
C TRP A 68 -1.86 -1.49 -17.13
N PRO A 69 -0.67 -1.15 -16.57
CA PRO A 69 0.27 -2.18 -16.16
C PRO A 69 -0.26 -3.10 -15.04
N LEU A 70 -1.12 -2.63 -14.13
CA LEU A 70 -1.76 -3.52 -13.15
C LEU A 70 -2.71 -4.52 -13.83
N LEU A 71 -3.48 -4.08 -14.84
CA LEU A 71 -4.32 -4.97 -15.62
C LEU A 71 -3.49 -5.99 -16.42
N ALA A 72 -2.37 -5.56 -17.00
CA ALA A 72 -1.43 -6.47 -17.67
C ALA A 72 -0.81 -7.49 -16.68
N TYR A 73 -0.47 -7.05 -15.47
CA TYR A 73 0.01 -7.94 -14.41
C TYR A 73 -1.06 -8.97 -14.01
N ALA A 74 -2.32 -8.56 -13.89
CA ALA A 74 -3.43 -9.47 -13.64
C ALA A 74 -3.58 -10.51 -14.77
N ALA A 75 -3.48 -10.08 -16.03
CA ALA A 75 -3.55 -10.99 -17.17
C ALA A 75 -2.40 -12.02 -17.18
N ILE A 76 -1.17 -11.59 -16.91
CA ILE A 76 -0.01 -12.51 -16.80
C ILE A 76 -0.18 -13.45 -15.59
N THR A 77 -0.71 -12.97 -14.47
CA THR A 77 -1.02 -13.82 -13.31
C THR A 77 -1.97 -14.95 -13.70
N LEU A 78 -3.02 -14.68 -14.50
CA LEU A 78 -3.93 -15.73 -14.97
C LEU A 78 -3.26 -16.73 -15.93
N VAL A 79 -2.30 -16.26 -16.74
CA VAL A 79 -1.48 -17.18 -17.57
C VAL A 79 -0.61 -18.07 -16.67
N SER A 80 0.01 -17.49 -15.63
CA SER A 80 0.78 -18.25 -14.64
C SER A 80 -0.09 -19.27 -13.90
N VAL A 81 -1.33 -18.93 -13.52
CA VAL A 81 -2.29 -19.87 -12.94
C VAL A 81 -2.53 -21.08 -13.84
N ALA A 82 -2.75 -20.85 -15.13
CA ALA A 82 -2.99 -21.95 -16.10
C ALA A 82 -1.78 -22.86 -16.30
N ALA A 83 -0.56 -22.35 -16.07
CA ALA A 83 0.69 -23.08 -16.18
C ALA A 83 1.26 -23.54 -14.82
N SER A 84 0.53 -23.29 -13.72
CA SER A 84 0.95 -23.59 -12.35
C SER A 84 1.12 -25.09 -12.09
N LEU A 85 1.93 -25.41 -11.11
CA LEU A 85 2.08 -26.77 -10.56
C LEU A 85 0.78 -27.29 -9.93
N ASP A 86 -0.02 -26.40 -9.31
CA ASP A 86 -1.41 -26.65 -8.92
C ASP A 86 -2.31 -25.49 -9.41
N PRO A 87 -2.94 -25.61 -10.58
CA PRO A 87 -3.77 -24.56 -11.15
C PRO A 87 -4.97 -24.18 -10.28
N PHE A 88 -5.53 -25.10 -9.51
CA PHE A 88 -6.70 -24.81 -8.67
C PHE A 88 -6.32 -23.97 -7.45
N ALA A 89 -5.27 -24.36 -6.74
CA ALA A 89 -4.76 -23.58 -5.61
C ALA A 89 -4.34 -22.17 -6.06
N SER A 90 -3.59 -22.07 -7.17
CA SER A 90 -3.18 -20.79 -7.76
C SER A 90 -4.35 -19.93 -8.23
N PHE A 91 -5.44 -20.53 -8.73
CA PHE A 91 -6.65 -19.79 -9.10
C PHE A 91 -7.33 -19.17 -7.88
N VAL A 92 -7.44 -19.92 -6.78
CA VAL A 92 -8.01 -19.41 -5.52
C VAL A 92 -7.22 -18.24 -4.98
N ASP A 93 -5.88 -18.28 -5.05
CA ASP A 93 -4.99 -17.19 -4.61
C ASP A 93 -5.07 -15.98 -5.56
N SER A 94 -5.24 -16.19 -6.84
CA SER A 94 -5.29 -15.12 -7.86
C SER A 94 -6.43 -14.11 -7.67
N LYS A 95 -7.39 -14.37 -6.75
CA LYS A 95 -8.42 -13.39 -6.34
C LYS A 95 -7.84 -12.04 -5.89
N GLU A 96 -6.59 -12.02 -5.43
CA GLU A 96 -5.90 -10.80 -5.01
C GLU A 96 -5.78 -9.77 -6.15
N VAL A 97 -5.79 -10.17 -7.42
CA VAL A 97 -5.80 -9.22 -8.54
C VAL A 97 -7.06 -8.34 -8.57
N LEU A 98 -8.16 -8.78 -7.94
CA LEU A 98 -9.38 -7.97 -7.79
C LEU A 98 -9.16 -6.73 -6.91
N LEU A 99 -8.14 -6.73 -6.05
CA LEU A 99 -7.78 -5.57 -5.23
C LEU A 99 -7.34 -4.38 -6.09
N PHE A 100 -6.92 -4.60 -7.33
CA PHE A 100 -6.60 -3.51 -8.28
C PHE A 100 -7.82 -2.65 -8.62
N LEU A 101 -9.04 -3.14 -8.41
CA LEU A 101 -10.27 -2.36 -8.55
C LEU A 101 -10.39 -1.21 -7.54
N VAL A 102 -9.58 -1.20 -6.50
CA VAL A 102 -9.43 -0.05 -5.61
C VAL A 102 -9.02 1.21 -6.40
N VAL A 103 -8.20 1.05 -7.45
CA VAL A 103 -7.70 2.17 -8.26
C VAL A 103 -8.83 2.94 -8.96
N PRO A 104 -9.69 2.35 -9.80
CA PRO A 104 -10.80 3.07 -10.45
C PRO A 104 -11.81 3.62 -9.44
N VAL A 105 -12.05 2.94 -8.32
CA VAL A 105 -12.96 3.38 -7.26
C VAL A 105 -12.44 4.67 -6.60
N VAL A 106 -11.18 4.67 -6.16
CA VAL A 106 -10.54 5.86 -5.57
C VAL A 106 -10.45 6.99 -6.58
N TYR A 107 -10.08 6.69 -7.82
CA TYR A 107 -9.97 7.68 -8.89
C TYR A 107 -11.31 8.39 -9.17
N ARG A 108 -12.43 7.67 -9.03
CA ARG A 108 -13.77 8.22 -9.25
C ARG A 108 -14.30 9.02 -8.06
N PHE A 109 -14.14 8.54 -6.82
CA PHE A 109 -14.77 9.16 -5.65
C PHE A 109 -13.89 10.13 -4.88
N ALA A 110 -12.56 10.02 -4.99
CA ALA A 110 -11.62 10.92 -4.32
C ALA A 110 -11.24 12.15 -5.18
N ARG A 111 -12.13 12.64 -6.06
CA ARG A 111 -11.86 13.80 -6.93
C ARG A 111 -11.73 15.10 -6.13
N GLY A 112 -10.85 15.99 -6.58
CA GLY A 112 -10.66 17.33 -6.01
C GLY A 112 -10.32 17.29 -4.51
N GLN A 113 -11.06 18.04 -3.72
CA GLN A 113 -10.88 18.14 -2.26
C GLN A 113 -11.11 16.82 -1.51
N ASN A 114 -11.90 15.90 -2.07
CA ASN A 114 -12.16 14.60 -1.47
C ASN A 114 -10.87 13.79 -1.30
N ALA A 115 -9.88 13.95 -2.20
CA ALA A 115 -8.57 13.30 -2.06
C ALA A 115 -7.85 13.73 -0.77
N SER A 116 -7.90 15.01 -0.45
CA SER A 116 -7.33 15.52 0.81
C SER A 116 -8.08 14.99 2.04
N THR A 117 -9.41 14.87 1.96
CA THR A 117 -10.25 14.27 3.02
C THR A 117 -9.88 12.82 3.25
N VAL A 118 -9.79 11.99 2.21
CA VAL A 118 -9.36 10.59 2.30
C VAL A 118 -7.96 10.49 2.93
N GLY A 119 -7.01 11.32 2.50
CA GLY A 119 -5.67 11.37 3.10
C GLY A 119 -5.70 11.77 4.59
N THR A 120 -6.64 12.64 5.01
CA THR A 120 -6.82 13.02 6.42
C THR A 120 -7.38 11.85 7.24
N VAL A 121 -8.34 11.11 6.69
CA VAL A 121 -8.88 9.89 7.33
C VAL A 121 -7.78 8.86 7.53
N ILE A 122 -6.94 8.61 6.51
CA ILE A 122 -5.81 7.68 6.61
C ILE A 122 -4.87 8.06 7.77
N ILE A 123 -4.48 9.33 7.86
CA ILE A 123 -3.58 9.80 8.92
C ILE A 123 -4.25 9.70 10.30
N SER A 124 -5.53 10.06 10.40
CA SER A 124 -6.24 10.09 11.68
C SER A 124 -6.51 8.69 12.23
N VAL A 125 -6.93 7.76 11.38
CA VAL A 125 -7.14 6.35 11.80
C VAL A 125 -5.79 5.69 12.09
N GLY A 126 -4.74 5.98 11.31
CA GLY A 126 -3.37 5.52 11.60
C GLY A 126 -2.86 6.00 12.95
N ALA A 127 -3.20 7.24 13.35
CA ALA A 127 -2.88 7.73 14.68
C ALA A 127 -3.60 6.94 15.79
N VAL A 128 -4.87 6.58 15.61
CA VAL A 128 -5.61 5.72 16.54
C VAL A 128 -4.96 4.33 16.61
N ALA A 129 -4.65 3.74 15.46
CA ALA A 129 -3.96 2.45 15.41
C ALA A 129 -2.58 2.51 16.08
N ALA A 130 -1.84 3.62 15.93
CA ALA A 130 -0.54 3.83 16.56
C ALA A 130 -0.67 3.90 18.10
N VAL A 131 -1.63 4.67 18.62
CA VAL A 131 -1.90 4.75 20.06
C VAL A 131 -2.22 3.37 20.62
N PHE A 132 -3.04 2.59 19.91
CA PHE A 132 -3.37 1.23 20.34
C PHE A 132 -2.13 0.32 20.37
N GLY A 133 -1.24 0.40 19.38
CA GLY A 133 0.03 -0.34 19.39
C GLY A 133 0.98 0.07 20.52
N ILE A 134 1.01 1.37 20.88
CA ILE A 134 1.77 1.86 22.04
C ILE A 134 1.19 1.29 23.34
N VAL A 135 -0.15 1.24 23.48
CA VAL A 135 -0.82 0.60 24.62
C VAL A 135 -0.51 -0.89 24.67
N GLN A 136 -0.50 -1.59 23.53
CA GLN A 136 -0.09 -3.00 23.49
C GLN A 136 1.32 -3.21 24.03
N TYR A 137 2.27 -2.35 23.67
CA TYR A 137 3.64 -2.45 24.16
C TYR A 137 3.75 -2.13 25.66
N GLY A 138 3.21 -0.97 26.08
CA GLY A 138 3.48 -0.43 27.42
C GLY A 138 2.54 -0.95 28.52
N ILE A 139 1.36 -1.48 28.17
CA ILE A 139 0.34 -1.94 29.13
C ILE A 139 0.05 -3.44 28.99
N LEU A 140 0.02 -3.95 27.75
CA LEU A 140 -0.30 -5.35 27.48
C LEU A 140 0.97 -6.23 27.33
N GLU A 141 2.16 -5.65 27.57
CA GLU A 141 3.46 -6.34 27.60
C GLU A 141 3.81 -7.03 26.26
N TYR A 142 3.44 -6.38 25.11
CA TYR A 142 3.86 -6.83 23.78
C TYR A 142 5.26 -6.29 23.47
N ASP A 143 6.26 -6.64 24.27
CA ASP A 143 7.58 -6.00 24.32
C ASP A 143 8.74 -6.93 23.91
N SER A 144 8.42 -8.10 23.34
CA SER A 144 9.39 -9.12 22.96
C SER A 144 9.27 -9.51 21.47
N LEU A 145 10.29 -10.20 20.94
CA LEU A 145 10.24 -10.72 19.56
C LEU A 145 9.14 -11.76 19.34
N GLY A 146 8.74 -12.48 20.39
CA GLY A 146 7.64 -13.44 20.34
C GLY A 146 6.27 -12.81 20.40
N GLN A 147 6.16 -11.62 21.01
CA GLN A 147 4.89 -10.92 21.21
C GLN A 147 5.09 -9.42 20.97
N ARG A 148 4.86 -9.01 19.73
CA ARG A 148 5.06 -7.62 19.25
C ARG A 148 3.73 -6.90 19.10
N PRO A 149 3.70 -5.55 19.18
CA PRO A 149 2.54 -4.77 18.79
C PRO A 149 2.09 -5.12 17.38
N ARG A 150 0.82 -5.42 17.24
CA ARG A 150 0.17 -5.83 15.97
C ARG A 150 -1.08 -5.02 15.64
N GLY A 151 -1.34 -3.99 16.46
CA GLY A 151 -2.60 -3.26 16.37
C GLY A 151 -3.79 -4.18 16.59
N SER A 152 -4.90 -3.92 15.92
CA SER A 152 -6.09 -4.77 15.89
C SER A 152 -6.11 -5.73 14.68
N LEU A 153 -5.05 -5.76 13.86
CA LEU A 153 -4.96 -6.53 12.62
C LEU A 153 -4.52 -7.98 12.81
N GLY A 154 -4.00 -8.33 13.98
CA GLY A 154 -3.57 -9.68 14.29
C GLY A 154 -2.14 -10.04 13.84
N HIS A 155 -1.56 -9.33 12.87
CA HIS A 155 -0.19 -9.57 12.37
C HIS A 155 0.67 -8.31 12.42
N TYR A 156 1.86 -8.40 13.05
CA TYR A 156 2.73 -7.24 13.26
C TYR A 156 3.39 -6.72 11.98
N MET A 157 3.61 -7.58 10.96
CA MET A 157 4.19 -7.15 9.68
C MET A 157 3.20 -6.29 8.88
N THR A 158 1.94 -6.72 8.75
CA THR A 158 0.87 -5.92 8.15
C THR A 158 0.72 -4.58 8.87
N TYR A 159 0.63 -4.60 10.21
CA TYR A 159 0.52 -3.41 11.02
C TYR A 159 1.70 -2.44 10.81
N SER A 160 2.94 -2.92 10.85
CA SER A 160 4.14 -2.10 10.64
C SER A 160 4.23 -1.56 9.21
N GLY A 161 3.81 -2.33 8.21
CA GLY A 161 3.72 -1.91 6.82
C GLY A 161 2.74 -0.75 6.62
N LEU A 162 1.55 -0.83 7.21
CA LEU A 162 0.56 0.25 7.15
C LEU A 162 1.05 1.50 7.88
N LEU A 163 1.62 1.37 9.09
CA LEU A 163 2.22 2.51 9.80
C LEU A 163 3.30 3.20 8.96
N MET A 164 4.15 2.43 8.27
CA MET A 164 5.19 2.95 7.40
C MET A 164 4.61 3.82 6.28
N LEU A 165 3.52 3.40 5.63
CA LEU A 165 2.83 4.17 4.59
C LEU A 165 2.19 5.44 5.15
N VAL A 166 1.53 5.35 6.32
CA VAL A 166 0.90 6.49 6.99
C VAL A 166 1.92 7.52 7.44
N ILE A 167 3.08 7.09 7.95
CA ILE A 167 4.20 7.98 8.29
C ILE A 167 4.66 8.76 7.06
N GLY A 168 4.83 8.07 5.92
CA GLY A 168 5.18 8.71 4.65
C GLY A 168 4.17 9.79 4.23
N LEU A 169 2.88 9.49 4.33
CA LEU A 169 1.81 10.45 4.00
C LEU A 169 1.78 11.62 5.00
N ALA A 170 1.90 11.38 6.30
CA ALA A 170 1.90 12.41 7.33
C ALA A 170 3.12 13.34 7.20
N ALA A 171 4.32 12.78 6.97
CA ALA A 171 5.54 13.54 6.73
C ALA A 171 5.44 14.37 5.43
N ALA A 172 4.87 13.80 4.36
CA ALA A 172 4.63 14.54 3.13
C ALA A 172 3.65 15.71 3.34
N ARG A 173 2.58 15.51 4.11
CA ARG A 173 1.64 16.58 4.46
C ARG A 173 2.30 17.67 5.30
N LEU A 174 3.16 17.30 6.24
CA LEU A 174 3.93 18.25 7.05
C LEU A 174 4.86 19.10 6.18
N LEU A 175 5.57 18.50 5.24
CA LEU A 175 6.60 19.16 4.44
C LEU A 175 6.03 19.94 3.24
N PHE A 176 4.98 19.44 2.58
CA PHE A 176 4.47 19.94 1.30
C PHE A 176 3.01 20.41 1.37
N GLY A 177 2.26 20.08 2.44
CA GLY A 177 0.85 20.43 2.59
C GLY A 177 0.64 21.93 2.79
N GLN A 178 -0.54 22.41 2.42
CA GLN A 178 -1.02 23.77 2.73
C GLN A 178 -2.01 23.75 3.90
N THR A 179 -2.75 22.65 4.06
CA THR A 179 -3.77 22.45 5.09
C THR A 179 -3.42 21.26 6.00
N ASN A 180 -3.95 21.27 7.22
CA ASN A 180 -3.82 20.15 8.19
C ASN A 180 -2.37 19.77 8.55
N ARG A 181 -1.40 20.68 8.38
CA ARG A 181 0.02 20.44 8.74
C ARG A 181 0.20 20.24 10.23
N VAL A 182 -0.53 21.02 11.04
CA VAL A 182 -0.50 20.91 12.51
C VAL A 182 -0.94 19.54 12.97
N TRP A 183 -2.03 19.02 12.39
CA TRP A 183 -2.50 17.66 12.70
C TRP A 183 -1.45 16.61 12.35
N ALA A 184 -0.86 16.69 11.17
CA ALA A 184 0.21 15.78 10.77
C ALA A 184 1.42 15.85 11.71
N ALA A 185 1.81 17.05 12.15
CA ALA A 185 2.91 17.24 13.12
C ALA A 185 2.59 16.64 14.50
N LEU A 186 1.34 16.76 14.96
CA LEU A 186 0.92 16.23 16.26
C LEU A 186 0.89 14.70 16.29
N VAL A 187 0.49 14.04 15.20
CA VAL A 187 0.32 12.58 15.18
C VAL A 187 1.59 11.84 14.78
N LEU A 188 2.49 12.48 14.04
CA LEU A 188 3.71 11.86 13.52
C LEU A 188 4.59 11.21 14.61
N PRO A 189 4.83 11.83 15.78
CA PRO A 189 5.60 11.20 16.86
C PRO A 189 5.00 9.86 17.32
N ALA A 190 3.67 9.80 17.50
CA ALA A 190 3.00 8.57 17.94
C ALA A 190 3.12 7.46 16.86
N LEU A 191 2.98 7.82 15.57
CA LEU A 191 3.17 6.89 14.47
C LEU A 191 4.61 6.32 14.43
N VAL A 192 5.63 7.18 14.60
CA VAL A 192 7.03 6.77 14.60
C VAL A 192 7.33 5.87 15.80
N VAL A 193 6.87 6.24 17.00
CA VAL A 193 7.03 5.42 18.21
C VAL A 193 6.37 4.05 18.00
N ALA A 194 5.11 4.02 17.55
CA ALA A 194 4.41 2.75 17.31
C ALA A 194 5.15 1.86 16.31
N LEU A 195 5.64 2.43 15.19
CA LEU A 195 6.44 1.69 14.21
C LEU A 195 7.71 1.11 14.82
N THR A 196 8.41 1.91 15.62
CA THR A 196 9.64 1.47 16.32
C THR A 196 9.37 0.27 17.20
N LEU A 197 8.31 0.33 18.00
CA LEU A 197 7.93 -0.72 18.95
C LEU A 197 7.47 -2.02 18.29
N THR A 198 7.14 -2.02 16.97
CA THR A 198 6.86 -3.27 16.24
C THR A 198 8.09 -4.17 16.08
N LEU A 199 9.30 -3.67 16.31
CA LEU A 199 10.57 -4.37 16.13
C LEU A 199 10.76 -4.94 14.71
N THR A 200 10.11 -4.33 13.69
CA THR A 200 10.12 -4.79 12.30
C THR A 200 11.16 -4.01 11.50
N ARG A 201 12.36 -4.60 11.34
CA ARG A 201 13.52 -3.97 10.69
C ARG A 201 13.23 -3.50 9.26
N SER A 202 12.52 -4.31 8.46
CA SER A 202 12.14 -3.97 7.07
C SER A 202 11.30 -2.70 7.00
N ALA A 203 10.34 -2.55 7.90
CA ALA A 203 9.48 -1.37 7.97
C ALA A 203 10.23 -0.12 8.44
N TRP A 204 11.21 -0.25 9.35
CA TRP A 204 12.08 0.85 9.76
C TRP A 204 12.90 1.38 8.58
N VAL A 205 13.56 0.47 7.86
CA VAL A 205 14.38 0.83 6.70
C VAL A 205 13.51 1.44 5.59
N GLY A 206 12.32 0.88 5.35
CA GLY A 206 11.36 1.43 4.41
C GLY A 206 10.89 2.85 4.79
N ALA A 207 10.52 3.08 6.06
CA ALA A 207 10.12 4.41 6.54
C ALA A 207 11.28 5.43 6.41
N CYS A 208 12.50 5.04 6.75
CA CYS A 208 13.69 5.87 6.57
C CYS A 208 13.92 6.24 5.10
N ALA A 209 13.74 5.29 4.17
CA ALA A 209 13.87 5.54 2.74
C ALA A 209 12.79 6.51 2.24
N GLY A 210 11.53 6.31 2.64
CA GLY A 210 10.42 7.21 2.30
C GLY A 210 10.63 8.63 2.83
N ILE A 211 10.97 8.78 4.10
CA ILE A 211 11.28 10.08 4.71
C ILE A 211 12.52 10.70 4.07
N GLY A 212 13.59 9.93 3.87
CA GLY A 212 14.81 10.40 3.21
C GLY A 212 14.54 10.97 1.83
N LEU A 213 13.70 10.29 1.02
CA LEU A 213 13.27 10.79 -0.28
C LEU A 213 12.50 12.12 -0.16
N LEU A 214 11.59 12.26 0.81
CA LEU A 214 10.87 13.51 1.04
C LEU A 214 11.80 14.67 1.40
N LEU A 215 12.81 14.41 2.24
CA LEU A 215 13.82 15.41 2.61
C LEU A 215 14.66 15.83 1.40
N VAL A 216 15.07 14.88 0.55
CA VAL A 216 15.79 15.18 -0.71
C VAL A 216 14.95 16.06 -1.63
N ILE A 217 13.66 15.71 -1.83
CA ILE A 217 12.73 16.45 -2.68
C ILE A 217 12.47 17.87 -2.11
N ARG A 218 12.41 18.01 -0.80
CA ARG A 218 12.15 19.30 -0.13
C ARG A 218 13.37 20.22 -0.14
N ASP A 219 14.46 19.74 0.43
CA ASP A 219 15.79 20.34 0.43
C ASP A 219 16.80 19.29 0.94
N ARG A 220 17.75 18.91 0.09
CA ARG A 220 18.80 17.93 0.44
C ARG A 220 19.60 18.30 1.70
N ARG A 221 19.63 19.57 2.10
CA ARG A 221 20.32 20.03 3.32
C ARG A 221 19.68 19.46 4.58
N LEU A 222 18.39 19.13 4.54
CA LEU A 222 17.69 18.52 5.66
C LEU A 222 18.22 17.12 6.00
N LEU A 223 18.90 16.45 5.07
CA LEU A 223 19.59 15.18 5.34
C LEU A 223 20.65 15.31 6.44
N ALA A 224 21.23 16.49 6.64
CA ALA A 224 22.19 16.73 7.70
C ALA A 224 21.60 16.57 9.11
N ALA A 225 20.28 16.61 9.26
CA ALA A 225 19.61 16.37 10.54
C ALA A 225 19.52 14.85 10.87
N ILE A 226 19.64 13.95 9.89
CA ILE A 226 19.47 12.50 10.09
C ILE A 226 20.43 11.94 11.15
N PRO A 227 21.75 12.23 11.13
CA PRO A 227 22.66 11.70 12.15
C PRO A 227 22.30 12.15 13.56
N VAL A 228 21.83 13.40 13.72
CA VAL A 228 21.42 13.95 15.02
C VAL A 228 20.15 13.24 15.52
N VAL A 229 19.14 13.08 14.65
CA VAL A 229 17.91 12.36 14.99
C VAL A 229 18.21 10.90 15.31
N ALA A 230 19.09 10.25 14.55
CA ALA A 230 19.51 8.87 14.81
C ALA A 230 20.24 8.73 16.16
N ALA A 231 21.13 9.67 16.49
CA ALA A 231 21.83 9.68 17.78
C ALA A 231 20.87 9.85 18.96
N ILE A 232 19.91 10.79 18.85
CA ILE A 232 18.84 10.98 19.84
C ILE A 232 18.02 9.70 19.98
N PHE A 233 17.62 9.11 18.85
CA PHE A 233 16.85 7.87 18.86
C PHE A 233 17.57 6.75 19.60
N ILE A 234 18.85 6.48 19.27
CA ILE A 234 19.66 5.44 19.91
C ILE A 234 19.83 5.73 21.41
N ALA A 235 20.02 7.00 21.81
CA ALA A 235 20.22 7.38 23.21
C ALA A 235 18.99 7.16 24.10
N PHE A 236 17.78 7.24 23.54
CA PHE A 236 16.52 7.11 24.30
C PHE A 236 15.73 5.82 23.98
N ALA A 237 16.16 5.02 23.02
CA ALA A 237 15.46 3.79 22.66
C ALA A 237 15.61 2.72 23.76
N PRO A 238 14.55 1.92 24.02
CA PRO A 238 14.65 0.77 24.91
C PRO A 238 15.71 -0.23 24.43
N PRO A 239 16.36 -1.00 25.35
CA PRO A 239 17.40 -1.97 24.99
C PRO A 239 16.95 -2.97 23.89
N VAL A 240 15.72 -3.47 23.96
CA VAL A 240 15.18 -4.40 22.94
C VAL A 240 15.16 -3.78 21.53
N VAL A 241 14.97 -2.47 21.40
CA VAL A 241 14.99 -1.76 20.12
C VAL A 241 16.42 -1.61 19.61
N THR A 242 17.37 -1.23 20.49
CA THR A 242 18.78 -1.09 20.12
C THR A 242 19.41 -2.43 19.76
N ASP A 243 19.14 -3.48 20.52
CA ASP A 243 19.59 -4.85 20.21
C ASP A 243 19.04 -5.31 18.85
N ARG A 244 17.76 -5.02 18.60
CA ARG A 244 17.13 -5.34 17.31
C ARG A 244 17.72 -4.54 16.15
N PHE A 245 18.13 -3.31 16.37
CA PHE A 245 18.84 -2.49 15.39
C PHE A 245 20.22 -3.08 15.06
N TYR A 246 21.03 -3.41 16.07
CA TYR A 246 22.35 -4.00 15.85
C TYR A 246 22.28 -5.38 15.20
N SER A 247 21.28 -6.20 15.51
CA SER A 247 21.10 -7.52 14.87
C SER A 247 20.86 -7.42 13.33
N THR A 248 20.57 -6.23 12.80
CA THR A 248 20.45 -6.03 11.35
C THR A 248 21.76 -6.28 10.62
N PHE A 249 22.88 -6.00 11.27
CA PHE A 249 24.23 -6.13 10.70
C PHE A 249 24.89 -7.47 11.00
N ASP A 250 24.23 -8.32 11.82
CA ASP A 250 24.71 -9.66 12.14
C ASP A 250 24.32 -10.65 11.04
N LEU A 251 25.30 -11.10 10.26
CA LEU A 251 25.12 -12.10 9.20
C LEU A 251 24.82 -13.50 9.74
N GLN A 252 25.07 -13.73 11.04
CA GLN A 252 24.76 -15.01 11.72
C GLN A 252 23.33 -15.01 12.30
N ASP A 253 22.65 -13.87 12.35
CA ASP A 253 21.24 -13.80 12.76
C ASP A 253 20.41 -14.82 11.94
N PRO A 254 19.64 -15.70 12.58
CA PRO A 254 18.86 -16.74 11.89
C PRO A 254 17.96 -16.20 10.78
N THR A 255 17.37 -15.02 10.98
CA THR A 255 16.50 -14.35 9.98
C THR A 255 17.31 -13.95 8.74
N ASN A 256 18.54 -13.45 8.91
CA ASN A 256 19.39 -13.03 7.79
C ASN A 256 19.87 -14.26 7.01
N ARG A 257 20.28 -15.33 7.70
CA ARG A 257 20.68 -16.60 7.07
C ARG A 257 19.53 -17.21 6.26
N ASP A 258 18.30 -17.20 6.80
CA ASP A 258 17.14 -17.75 6.12
C ASP A 258 16.79 -16.95 4.86
N ARG A 259 16.92 -15.61 4.88
CA ARG A 259 16.76 -14.77 3.67
C ARG A 259 17.74 -15.11 2.56
N PHE A 260 18.99 -15.39 2.89
CA PHE A 260 19.95 -15.83 1.88
C PHE A 260 19.58 -17.21 1.29
N ALA A 261 19.09 -18.12 2.11
CA ALA A 261 18.61 -19.42 1.64
C ALA A 261 17.37 -19.27 0.72
N MET A 262 16.41 -18.43 1.12
CA MET A 262 15.25 -18.08 0.28
C MET A 262 15.65 -17.44 -1.05
N ALA A 263 16.65 -16.54 -1.05
CA ALA A 263 17.13 -15.92 -2.29
C ALA A 263 17.72 -16.97 -3.26
N ARG A 264 18.47 -17.94 -2.74
CA ARG A 264 19.00 -19.04 -3.56
C ARG A 264 17.91 -19.98 -4.06
N ALA A 265 16.94 -20.32 -3.22
CA ALA A 265 15.79 -21.15 -3.59
C ALA A 265 14.96 -20.47 -4.69
N GLY A 266 14.61 -19.19 -4.53
CA GLY A 266 13.89 -18.41 -5.53
C GLY A 266 14.64 -18.31 -6.85
N GLY A 267 15.98 -18.12 -6.81
CA GLY A 267 16.80 -18.12 -8.03
C GLY A 267 16.75 -19.45 -8.78
N ARG A 268 16.68 -20.59 -8.08
CA ARG A 268 16.50 -21.92 -8.71
C ARG A 268 15.10 -22.08 -9.31
N MET A 269 14.02 -21.64 -8.61
CA MET A 269 12.64 -21.63 -9.13
C MET A 269 12.55 -20.82 -10.42
N ILE A 270 13.13 -19.61 -10.46
CA ILE A 270 13.15 -18.74 -11.64
C ILE A 270 13.90 -19.40 -12.81
N ARG A 271 15.02 -20.07 -12.54
CA ARG A 271 15.78 -20.77 -13.58
C ARG A 271 14.98 -21.91 -14.20
N ASP A 272 14.23 -22.66 -13.38
CA ASP A 272 13.46 -23.82 -13.84
C ASP A 272 12.14 -23.40 -14.52
N TYR A 273 11.52 -22.30 -14.08
CA TYR A 273 10.27 -21.77 -14.61
C TYR A 273 10.35 -20.27 -14.98
N PRO A 274 11.20 -19.87 -15.94
CA PRO A 274 11.48 -18.44 -16.16
C PRO A 274 10.33 -17.63 -16.74
N LEU A 275 9.39 -18.26 -17.46
CA LEU A 275 8.30 -17.56 -18.17
C LEU A 275 7.01 -17.47 -17.35
N THR A 276 6.66 -18.50 -16.64
CA THR A 276 5.37 -18.62 -15.93
C THR A 276 5.52 -18.62 -14.41
N GLY A 277 6.73 -18.85 -13.90
CA GLY A 277 6.95 -19.17 -12.50
C GLY A 277 6.38 -20.54 -12.13
N VAL A 278 6.44 -20.88 -10.83
CA VAL A 278 5.90 -22.12 -10.29
C VAL A 278 4.36 -22.06 -10.12
N GLY A 279 3.78 -20.88 -10.19
CA GLY A 279 2.37 -20.57 -9.96
C GLY A 279 2.16 -19.72 -8.70
N PRO A 280 1.10 -18.87 -8.65
CA PRO A 280 0.70 -18.15 -7.46
C PRO A 280 0.47 -19.09 -6.27
N ASP A 281 0.93 -18.71 -5.07
CA ASP A 281 0.90 -19.48 -3.81
C ASP A 281 1.66 -20.83 -3.84
N MET A 282 2.44 -21.09 -4.90
CA MET A 282 3.18 -22.35 -5.00
C MET A 282 4.53 -22.33 -4.29
N VAL A 283 5.10 -21.16 -4.00
CA VAL A 283 6.41 -21.06 -3.30
C VAL A 283 6.38 -21.83 -1.99
N GLN A 284 5.32 -21.68 -1.18
CA GLN A 284 5.19 -22.40 0.08
C GLN A 284 5.20 -23.92 -0.10
N GLN A 285 4.56 -24.43 -1.14
CA GLN A 285 4.40 -25.86 -1.39
C GLN A 285 5.68 -26.49 -1.90
N VAL A 286 6.44 -25.77 -2.75
CA VAL A 286 7.67 -26.33 -3.37
C VAL A 286 8.96 -25.89 -2.68
N TYR A 287 8.89 -25.03 -1.65
CA TYR A 287 10.09 -24.48 -1.01
C TYR A 287 11.03 -25.58 -0.50
N ALA A 288 10.51 -26.64 0.08
CA ALA A 288 11.29 -27.77 0.60
C ALA A 288 12.17 -28.42 -0.49
N ASP A 289 11.70 -28.51 -1.74
CA ASP A 289 12.43 -29.11 -2.87
C ASP A 289 13.54 -28.21 -3.37
N TYR A 290 13.42 -26.89 -3.16
CA TYR A 290 14.38 -25.88 -3.62
C TYR A 290 15.30 -25.35 -2.52
N ARG A 291 15.04 -25.65 -1.24
CA ARG A 291 15.91 -25.19 -0.14
C ARG A 291 17.27 -25.90 -0.16
N ASP A 292 18.28 -25.25 0.39
CA ASP A 292 19.56 -25.87 0.70
C ASP A 292 19.74 -26.07 2.22
N ALA A 293 20.80 -26.76 2.61
CA ALA A 293 21.13 -27.07 4.00
C ALA A 293 21.41 -25.78 4.85
N GLY A 294 21.53 -24.61 4.23
CA GLY A 294 21.74 -23.33 4.91
C GLY A 294 20.45 -22.66 5.39
N GLY A 295 19.29 -23.15 4.96
CA GLY A 295 17.99 -22.63 5.38
C GLY A 295 17.64 -23.04 6.81
N VAL A 296 17.18 -22.07 7.62
CA VAL A 296 16.76 -22.31 9.01
C VAL A 296 15.39 -22.97 9.05
N ASN A 297 14.45 -22.46 8.25
CA ASN A 297 13.08 -22.95 8.18
C ASN A 297 12.93 -24.02 7.10
N GLU A 298 12.10 -25.02 7.36
CA GLU A 298 11.75 -26.08 6.40
C GLU A 298 10.68 -25.64 5.41
N VAL A 299 9.79 -24.78 5.86
CA VAL A 299 8.71 -24.20 5.06
C VAL A 299 8.77 -22.69 5.19
N ASN A 300 8.67 -21.99 4.08
CA ASN A 300 8.52 -20.54 4.04
C ASN A 300 7.34 -20.19 3.14
N PRO A 301 6.35 -19.42 3.61
CA PRO A 301 5.17 -19.07 2.82
C PRO A 301 5.52 -18.14 1.65
N HIS A 302 6.62 -17.38 1.76
CA HIS A 302 7.07 -16.45 0.73
C HIS A 302 8.58 -16.17 0.86
N LEU A 303 9.18 -15.63 -0.20
CA LEU A 303 10.64 -15.45 -0.29
C LEU A 303 11.17 -14.18 0.39
N HIS A 304 10.34 -13.43 1.13
CA HIS A 304 10.71 -12.17 1.81
C HIS A 304 11.49 -11.19 0.93
N ASN A 305 11.15 -11.14 -0.37
CA ASN A 305 11.68 -10.21 -1.35
C ASN A 305 10.68 -10.10 -2.51
N VAL A 306 10.10 -8.92 -2.70
CA VAL A 306 9.00 -8.71 -3.67
C VAL A 306 9.42 -9.05 -5.11
N PRO A 307 10.49 -8.48 -5.69
CA PRO A 307 10.89 -8.82 -7.06
C PRO A 307 11.17 -10.31 -7.26
N LEU A 308 11.88 -10.90 -6.31
CA LEU A 308 12.23 -12.32 -6.37
C LEU A 308 10.99 -13.22 -6.30
N HIS A 309 10.05 -12.89 -5.40
CA HIS A 309 8.83 -13.66 -5.22
C HIS A 309 7.93 -13.59 -6.46
N ILE A 310 7.73 -12.38 -7.01
CA ILE A 310 6.99 -12.18 -8.26
C ILE A 310 7.60 -13.02 -9.40
N ALA A 311 8.92 -12.97 -9.55
CA ALA A 311 9.60 -13.72 -10.60
C ALA A 311 9.53 -15.24 -10.38
N ALA A 312 9.63 -15.71 -9.13
CA ALA A 312 9.53 -17.13 -8.80
C ALA A 312 8.11 -17.70 -9.03
N GLU A 313 7.08 -16.96 -8.63
CA GLU A 313 5.70 -17.44 -8.76
C GLU A 313 5.09 -17.18 -10.12
N ARG A 314 5.37 -16.02 -10.74
CA ARG A 314 4.65 -15.53 -11.94
C ARG A 314 5.58 -15.34 -13.15
N GLY A 315 6.86 -15.66 -12.99
CA GLY A 315 7.86 -15.57 -14.05
C GLY A 315 8.44 -14.16 -14.29
N LEU A 316 9.48 -14.10 -15.10
CA LEU A 316 10.15 -12.85 -15.47
C LEU A 316 9.25 -11.87 -16.25
N PRO A 317 8.26 -12.30 -17.09
CA PRO A 317 7.33 -11.38 -17.72
C PRO A 317 6.47 -10.62 -16.68
N ALA A 318 6.02 -11.27 -15.61
CA ALA A 318 5.26 -10.61 -14.54
C ALA A 318 6.12 -9.60 -13.80
N LEU A 319 7.40 -9.92 -13.53
CA LEU A 319 8.35 -8.98 -12.94
C LEU A 319 8.56 -7.76 -13.86
N ALA A 320 8.69 -7.95 -15.16
CA ALA A 320 8.86 -6.85 -16.12
C ALA A 320 7.65 -5.92 -16.14
N VAL A 321 6.43 -6.48 -16.09
CA VAL A 321 5.19 -5.68 -16.03
C VAL A 321 5.03 -4.99 -14.69
N TRP A 322 5.42 -5.62 -13.58
CA TRP A 322 5.45 -4.98 -12.27
C TRP A 322 6.42 -3.80 -12.25
N LEU A 323 7.62 -3.92 -12.84
CA LEU A 323 8.56 -2.81 -13.00
C LEU A 323 7.98 -1.69 -13.88
N TRP A 324 7.23 -2.03 -14.92
CA TRP A 324 6.49 -1.04 -15.71
C TRP A 324 5.45 -0.29 -14.87
N PHE A 325 4.69 -1.00 -14.02
CA PHE A 325 3.79 -0.35 -13.05
C PHE A 325 4.53 0.64 -12.16
N ILE A 326 5.66 0.23 -11.56
CA ILE A 326 6.48 1.11 -10.71
C ILE A 326 6.94 2.36 -11.48
N ALA A 327 7.42 2.19 -12.72
CA ALA A 327 7.89 3.30 -13.55
C ALA A 327 6.76 4.29 -13.88
N VAL A 328 5.59 3.81 -14.31
CA VAL A 328 4.43 4.65 -14.65
C VAL A 328 3.90 5.38 -13.41
N ALA A 329 3.70 4.67 -12.29
CA ALA A 329 3.22 5.27 -11.05
C ALA A 329 4.20 6.33 -10.54
N THR A 330 5.49 6.04 -10.53
CA THR A 330 6.53 6.99 -10.09
C THR A 330 6.55 8.24 -10.99
N ARG A 331 6.47 8.07 -12.32
CA ARG A 331 6.38 9.20 -13.27
C ARG A 331 5.17 10.09 -12.95
N ASP A 332 4.00 9.48 -12.75
CA ASP A 332 2.75 10.22 -12.51
C ASP A 332 2.81 10.98 -11.17
N LEU A 333 3.44 10.40 -10.16
CA LEU A 333 3.69 11.05 -8.88
C LEU A 333 4.64 12.25 -9.01
N PHE A 334 5.73 12.15 -9.80
CA PHE A 334 6.61 13.29 -10.06
C PHE A 334 5.90 14.41 -10.83
N VAL A 335 4.99 14.08 -11.74
CA VAL A 335 4.13 15.07 -12.41
C VAL A 335 3.19 15.72 -11.39
N GLY A 336 2.60 14.94 -10.47
CA GLY A 336 1.73 15.43 -9.39
C GLY A 336 2.43 16.40 -8.42
N LEU A 337 3.74 16.27 -8.18
CA LEU A 337 4.50 17.20 -7.35
C LEU A 337 4.50 18.65 -7.88
N ARG A 338 4.32 18.82 -9.19
CA ARG A 338 4.34 20.14 -9.84
C ARG A 338 3.02 20.90 -9.68
N ARG A 339 1.95 20.22 -9.28
CA ARG A 339 0.60 20.79 -9.15
C ARG A 339 0.29 21.07 -7.69
N PRO A 340 -0.09 22.29 -7.30
CA PRO A 340 -0.35 22.64 -5.90
C PRO A 340 -1.39 21.73 -5.24
N GLU A 341 -2.44 21.35 -5.96
CA GLU A 341 -3.59 20.57 -5.47
C GLU A 341 -3.19 19.14 -5.08
N SER A 342 -2.25 18.54 -5.80
CA SER A 342 -1.81 17.15 -5.59
C SER A 342 -0.44 17.01 -4.92
N ARG A 343 0.31 18.11 -4.74
CA ARG A 343 1.72 18.07 -4.30
C ARG A 343 1.97 17.25 -3.06
N ALA A 344 1.21 17.48 -1.99
CA ALA A 344 1.40 16.76 -0.74
C ALA A 344 1.03 15.27 -0.85
N LEU A 345 -0.03 14.96 -1.59
CA LEU A 345 -0.46 13.58 -1.86
C LEU A 345 0.55 12.86 -2.75
N ALA A 346 1.07 13.53 -3.78
CA ALA A 346 2.09 12.98 -4.66
C ALA A 346 3.42 12.71 -3.92
N ALA A 347 3.82 13.63 -3.04
CA ALA A 347 4.95 13.40 -2.14
C ALA A 347 4.71 12.19 -1.22
N GLY A 348 3.50 12.05 -0.66
CA GLY A 348 3.10 10.89 0.14
C GLY A 348 3.13 9.59 -0.65
N GLY A 349 2.64 9.59 -1.89
CA GLY A 349 2.71 8.45 -2.80
C GLY A 349 4.15 8.05 -3.12
N LEU A 350 5.05 9.04 -3.39
CA LEU A 350 6.48 8.79 -3.60
C LEU A 350 7.16 8.20 -2.35
N ALA A 351 6.83 8.72 -1.16
CA ALA A 351 7.33 8.15 0.08
C ALA A 351 6.85 6.71 0.26
N GLY A 352 5.56 6.44 0.02
CA GLY A 352 4.99 5.09 0.07
C GLY A 352 5.65 4.14 -0.93
N MET A 353 5.88 4.59 -2.17
CA MET A 353 6.58 3.81 -3.19
C MET A 353 8.02 3.49 -2.79
N ALA A 354 8.79 4.48 -2.33
CA ALA A 354 10.16 4.28 -1.86
C ALA A 354 10.20 3.33 -0.65
N SER A 355 9.25 3.49 0.29
CA SER A 355 9.11 2.62 1.45
C SER A 355 8.80 1.18 1.04
N MET A 356 7.84 0.97 0.14
CA MET A 356 7.46 -0.35 -0.38
C MET A 356 8.65 -1.03 -1.07
N LEU A 357 9.33 -0.32 -1.98
CA LEU A 357 10.47 -0.88 -2.71
C LEU A 357 11.61 -1.27 -1.79
N THR A 358 11.93 -0.41 -0.80
CA THR A 358 13.05 -0.66 0.11
C THR A 358 12.71 -1.77 1.12
N ALA A 359 11.54 -1.72 1.77
CA ALA A 359 11.09 -2.77 2.67
C ALA A 359 10.87 -4.09 1.91
N GLY A 360 10.39 -4.02 0.67
CA GLY A 360 10.11 -5.15 -0.20
C GLY A 360 11.35 -5.94 -0.64
N MET A 361 12.56 -5.42 -0.41
CA MET A 361 13.80 -6.20 -0.55
C MET A 361 13.99 -7.20 0.60
N PHE A 362 13.26 -7.04 1.71
CA PHE A 362 13.39 -7.84 2.92
C PHE A 362 12.07 -8.44 3.39
N GLU A 363 10.97 -8.17 2.70
CA GLU A 363 9.62 -8.62 3.02
C GLU A 363 8.78 -8.72 1.75
N TYR A 364 7.73 -9.57 1.76
CA TYR A 364 6.78 -9.67 0.65
C TYR A 364 5.55 -8.80 0.92
N ASN A 365 5.77 -7.50 1.12
CA ASN A 365 4.72 -6.54 1.45
C ASN A 365 3.74 -6.25 0.29
N PHE A 366 4.14 -6.44 -0.97
CA PHE A 366 3.26 -6.29 -2.14
C PHE A 366 2.19 -7.39 -2.23
N GLY A 367 2.40 -8.53 -1.58
CA GLY A 367 1.41 -9.60 -1.46
C GLY A 367 0.56 -9.53 -0.18
N ASP A 368 0.77 -8.52 0.68
CA ASP A 368 -0.10 -8.27 1.83
C ASP A 368 -1.30 -7.43 1.37
N SER A 369 -2.51 -7.97 1.46
CA SER A 369 -3.72 -7.37 0.90
C SER A 369 -4.00 -5.96 1.44
N GLU A 370 -3.86 -5.74 2.75
CA GLU A 370 -4.13 -4.46 3.41
C GLU A 370 -3.08 -3.42 3.02
N PHE A 371 -1.81 -3.85 2.98
CA PHE A 371 -0.71 -3.01 2.55
C PHE A 371 -0.88 -2.60 1.08
N LEU A 372 -1.17 -3.55 0.20
CA LEU A 372 -1.37 -3.31 -1.23
C LEU A 372 -2.53 -2.34 -1.47
N MET A 373 -3.68 -2.57 -0.82
CA MET A 373 -4.85 -1.68 -0.96
C MET A 373 -4.52 -0.26 -0.50
N LEU A 374 -3.91 -0.08 0.67
CA LEU A 374 -3.54 1.26 1.14
C LEU A 374 -2.51 1.93 0.22
N LEU A 375 -1.52 1.19 -0.26
CA LEU A 375 -0.54 1.69 -1.23
C LEU A 375 -1.24 2.16 -2.51
N LEU A 376 -2.11 1.35 -3.12
CA LEU A 376 -2.86 1.71 -4.33
C LEU A 376 -3.73 2.96 -4.11
N VAL A 377 -4.36 3.10 -2.93
CA VAL A 377 -5.05 4.35 -2.56
C VAL A 377 -4.08 5.52 -2.61
N LEU A 378 -2.94 5.45 -1.93
CA LEU A 378 -1.95 6.53 -1.87
C LEU A 378 -1.41 6.92 -3.25
N LEU A 379 -1.19 5.94 -4.13
CA LEU A 379 -0.72 6.18 -5.49
C LEU A 379 -1.80 6.81 -6.41
N THR A 380 -3.08 6.55 -6.12
CA THR A 380 -4.21 7.04 -6.91
C THR A 380 -4.64 8.46 -6.52
N LEU A 381 -4.60 8.79 -5.21
CA LEU A 381 -5.08 10.07 -4.69
C LEU A 381 -4.53 11.31 -5.42
N PRO A 382 -3.24 11.40 -5.80
CA PRO A 382 -2.72 12.58 -6.50
C PRO A 382 -3.36 12.81 -7.87
N ALA A 383 -3.62 11.74 -8.60
CA ALA A 383 -4.29 11.81 -9.90
C ALA A 383 -5.77 12.17 -9.76
N ALA A 384 -6.45 11.67 -8.72
CA ALA A 384 -7.84 12.03 -8.43
C ALA A 384 -7.98 13.50 -7.97
N ALA A 385 -7.01 14.02 -7.21
CA ALA A 385 -7.03 15.39 -6.67
C ALA A 385 -7.07 16.49 -7.74
N VAL A 386 -6.57 16.22 -8.93
CA VAL A 386 -6.54 17.20 -10.04
C VAL A 386 -7.78 17.16 -10.93
N LEU A 387 -8.68 16.20 -10.70
CA LEU A 387 -9.94 16.10 -11.42
C LEU A 387 -10.97 17.04 -10.80
N LYS A 388 -11.83 17.62 -11.64
CA LYS A 388 -12.98 18.39 -11.17
C LYS A 388 -13.98 17.47 -10.48
N THR A 389 -14.59 17.97 -9.42
CA THR A 389 -15.74 17.27 -8.82
C THR A 389 -16.98 17.48 -9.70
N PRO A 390 -17.93 16.55 -9.75
CA PRO A 390 -19.17 16.74 -10.50
C PRO A 390 -19.98 17.99 -10.09
N ALA A 391 -19.73 18.52 -8.89
CA ALA A 391 -20.34 19.76 -8.39
C ALA A 391 -19.69 21.02 -9.01
N ASP A 392 -18.49 20.90 -9.58
CA ASP A 392 -17.77 22.02 -10.21
C ASP A 392 -18.03 22.10 -11.73
N GLU A 393 -18.81 21.20 -12.31
CA GLU A 393 -19.27 21.32 -13.69
C GLU A 393 -20.39 22.36 -13.74
N PRO A 394 -20.23 23.43 -14.58
CA PRO A 394 -21.29 24.40 -14.75
C PRO A 394 -22.54 23.66 -15.24
N SER A 395 -23.64 23.83 -14.52
CA SER A 395 -24.95 23.39 -15.01
C SER A 395 -25.13 23.96 -16.40
N LEU A 396 -25.14 23.11 -17.42
CA LEU A 396 -25.56 23.51 -18.75
C LEU A 396 -27.05 23.91 -18.60
N THR A 397 -27.27 25.16 -18.16
CA THR A 397 -28.56 25.80 -18.33
C THR A 397 -28.73 25.98 -19.82
N SER A 398 -29.55 25.14 -20.42
CA SER A 398 -30.11 25.33 -21.75
C SER A 398 -30.81 26.69 -21.79
N ASP A 399 -30.20 27.65 -22.43
CA ASP A 399 -30.93 28.78 -22.97
C ASP A 399 -31.85 28.34 -24.11
#